data_66b7c74d5b5a7bd364cca6e1a7b7fc62
#
_entry.id   66b7c74d5b5a7bd364cca6e1a7b7fc62
#
_cell.length_a   1.000
_cell.length_b   1.000
_cell.length_c   1.000
_cell.angle_alpha   90.00
_cell.angle_beta   90.00
_cell.angle_gamma   90.00
#
_symmetry.space_group_name_H-M   'P 1'
#
loop_
_entity.id
_entity.type
_entity.pdbx_description
1 polymer ?
#
loop_
_entity_poly.entity_id
_entity_poly.type
_entity_poly.pdbx_seq_one_letter_code
_entity_poly.pdbx_strand_id
1 'polypeptide(L)'
;TLIRAVENAHPVISGGVAVTGWKKGCDDPRITKELRSKIWVAKAPSFGNRIVETRQMWVDGNKAQRAAQFPDGVMERMIDFNPEEQTITIPASQIGNLPNARQLEMIVHQRWAIAILRVKSIDVRGEQAVIRFHEPESHLEFAHPWPQPVIGGEKGNSSFCLTNALELLDQPGEWFQEYPSGTIYYYPRSEED
;
A
#
# COMPACT_ATOMS: atom_id res chain seq x y z
N THR A 1 -2.69 -31.03 -23.29
CA THR A 1 -4.05 -30.60 -22.89
C THR A 1 -4.37 -29.30 -23.63
N LEU A 2 -5.51 -29.22 -24.30
CA LEU A 2 -6.01 -28.04 -25.01
C LEU A 2 -7.13 -27.42 -24.15
N ILE A 3 -6.97 -26.14 -23.77
CA ILE A 3 -7.99 -25.35 -23.08
C ILE A 3 -8.41 -24.23 -24.04
N ARG A 4 -9.70 -24.20 -24.42
CA ARG A 4 -10.26 -23.16 -25.27
C ARG A 4 -11.70 -22.82 -24.88
N ALA A 5 -12.14 -21.61 -25.17
CA ALA A 5 -13.52 -21.21 -25.04
C ALA A 5 -14.40 -21.98 -26.04
N VAL A 6 -15.65 -22.24 -25.67
CA VAL A 6 -16.69 -22.58 -26.65
C VAL A 6 -17.06 -21.32 -27.43
N GLU A 7 -17.67 -21.52 -28.60
CA GLU A 7 -18.08 -20.41 -29.45
C GLU A 7 -18.98 -19.40 -28.70
N ASN A 8 -18.71 -18.10 -28.86
CA ASN A 8 -19.39 -16.97 -28.20
C ASN A 8 -19.25 -16.91 -26.67
N ALA A 9 -18.36 -17.68 -26.05
CA ALA A 9 -18.08 -17.58 -24.63
C ALA A 9 -16.81 -16.75 -24.37
N HIS A 10 -16.82 -16.00 -23.25
CA HIS A 10 -15.68 -15.23 -22.76
C HIS A 10 -15.24 -15.75 -21.38
N PRO A 11 -14.64 -16.94 -21.30
CA PRO A 11 -14.25 -17.54 -20.04
C PRO A 11 -13.12 -16.73 -19.39
N VAL A 12 -13.21 -16.58 -18.07
CA VAL A 12 -12.18 -15.96 -17.25
C VAL A 12 -11.57 -17.04 -16.37
N ILE A 13 -10.25 -17.25 -16.48
CA ILE A 13 -9.47 -18.09 -15.55
C ILE A 13 -8.78 -17.14 -14.58
N SER A 14 -9.15 -17.20 -13.30
CA SER A 14 -8.61 -16.33 -12.25
C SER A 14 -7.97 -17.19 -11.15
N GLY A 15 -6.79 -16.76 -10.67
CA GLY A 15 -6.19 -17.26 -9.43
C GLY A 15 -6.67 -16.52 -8.18
N GLY A 16 -7.61 -15.58 -8.34
CA GLY A 16 -8.19 -14.84 -7.23
C GLY A 16 -9.15 -15.68 -6.39
N VAL A 17 -9.28 -15.33 -5.12
CA VAL A 17 -10.26 -15.91 -4.20
C VAL A 17 -11.30 -14.85 -3.89
N ALA A 18 -12.57 -15.21 -3.99
CA ALA A 18 -13.66 -14.29 -3.68
C ALA A 18 -13.68 -13.92 -2.20
N VAL A 19 -13.77 -12.63 -1.92
CA VAL A 19 -14.03 -12.11 -0.58
C VAL A 19 -15.53 -11.91 -0.44
N THR A 20 -16.13 -12.53 0.56
CA THR A 20 -17.58 -12.51 0.81
C THR A 20 -17.89 -12.06 2.23
N GLY A 21 -19.16 -11.85 2.53
CA GLY A 21 -19.59 -11.47 3.88
C GLY A 21 -19.29 -10.02 4.24
N TRP A 22 -19.29 -9.16 3.26
CA TRP A 22 -19.10 -7.72 3.43
C TRP A 22 -20.21 -7.12 4.31
N LYS A 23 -19.81 -6.21 5.18
CA LYS A 23 -20.70 -5.44 6.05
C LYS A 23 -20.38 -3.96 5.90
N LYS A 24 -21.40 -3.15 5.72
CA LYS A 24 -21.29 -1.70 5.64
C LYS A 24 -21.11 -1.09 7.04
N GLY A 25 -20.18 -0.18 7.16
CA GLY A 25 -19.87 0.52 8.40
C GLY A 25 -18.73 -0.15 9.22
N CYS A 26 -17.96 0.68 9.88
CA CYS A 26 -16.91 0.26 10.82
C CYS A 26 -16.81 1.26 11.97
N ASP A 27 -16.29 0.82 13.12
CA ASP A 27 -16.09 1.66 14.31
C ASP A 27 -14.59 1.89 14.60
N ASP A 28 -13.72 1.67 13.60
CA ASP A 28 -12.29 1.84 13.80
C ASP A 28 -11.92 3.32 13.98
N PRO A 29 -11.27 3.72 15.09
CA PRO A 29 -10.95 5.10 15.38
C PRO A 29 -9.89 5.71 14.45
N ARG A 30 -9.13 4.89 13.73
CA ARG A 30 -8.15 5.31 12.73
C ARG A 30 -8.81 5.90 11.48
N ILE A 31 -10.07 5.53 11.22
CA ILE A 31 -10.87 6.09 10.12
C ILE A 31 -11.64 7.31 10.63
N THR A 32 -11.65 8.37 9.84
CA THR A 32 -12.41 9.58 10.20
C THR A 32 -13.89 9.26 10.36
N LYS A 33 -14.53 9.94 11.31
CA LYS A 33 -15.92 9.64 11.69
C LYS A 33 -16.89 9.69 10.51
N GLU A 34 -16.65 10.60 9.57
CA GLU A 34 -17.48 10.86 8.39
C GLU A 34 -17.39 9.70 7.38
N LEU A 35 -16.26 8.98 7.38
CA LEU A 35 -16.04 7.85 6.46
C LEU A 35 -16.49 6.51 7.03
N ARG A 36 -16.60 6.36 8.35
CA ARG A 36 -16.91 5.07 8.99
C ARG A 36 -18.18 4.40 8.46
N SER A 37 -19.21 5.17 8.19
CA SER A 37 -20.49 4.64 7.63
C SER A 37 -20.39 4.22 6.16
N LYS A 38 -19.35 4.68 5.45
CA LYS A 38 -19.15 4.40 4.03
C LYS A 38 -18.21 3.21 3.78
N ILE A 39 -17.36 2.88 4.75
CA ILE A 39 -16.40 1.79 4.62
C ILE A 39 -17.11 0.45 4.73
N TRP A 40 -16.77 -0.47 3.85
CA TRP A 40 -17.17 -1.86 3.93
C TRP A 40 -16.07 -2.71 4.53
N VAL A 41 -16.44 -3.68 5.35
CA VAL A 41 -15.51 -4.58 6.02
C VAL A 41 -15.87 -6.03 5.75
N ALA A 42 -14.82 -6.86 5.54
CA ALA A 42 -14.96 -8.30 5.39
C ALA A 42 -13.75 -9.02 6.00
N LYS A 43 -13.82 -10.34 6.09
CA LYS A 43 -12.67 -11.16 6.45
C LYS A 43 -11.92 -11.62 5.21
N ALA A 44 -10.61 -11.52 5.26
CA ALA A 44 -9.75 -12.08 4.24
C ALA A 44 -9.92 -13.60 4.15
N PRO A 45 -9.80 -14.19 2.97
CA PRO A 45 -9.77 -15.63 2.81
C PRO A 45 -8.67 -16.27 3.65
N SER A 46 -8.89 -17.50 4.09
CA SER A 46 -7.90 -18.28 4.81
C SER A 46 -7.76 -19.68 4.21
N PHE A 47 -6.55 -20.23 4.27
CA PHE A 47 -6.27 -21.62 3.94
C PHE A 47 -5.75 -22.32 5.21
N GLY A 48 -6.56 -23.21 5.76
CA GLY A 48 -6.32 -23.74 7.09
C GLY A 48 -6.29 -22.63 8.13
N ASN A 49 -5.20 -22.55 8.90
CA ASN A 49 -5.02 -21.54 9.95
C ASN A 49 -4.30 -20.28 9.45
N ARG A 50 -4.02 -20.17 8.14
CA ARG A 50 -3.26 -19.06 7.58
C ARG A 50 -4.17 -18.10 6.85
N ILE A 51 -4.19 -16.84 7.29
CA ILE A 51 -4.86 -15.75 6.60
C ILE A 51 -4.06 -15.40 5.33
N VAL A 52 -4.76 -15.20 4.22
CA VAL A 52 -4.13 -14.75 2.98
C VAL A 52 -3.78 -13.27 3.10
N GLU A 53 -2.52 -12.95 2.92
CA GLU A 53 -2.05 -11.57 2.77
C GLU A 53 -2.31 -11.13 1.33
N THR A 54 -3.32 -10.30 1.14
CA THR A 54 -3.77 -9.83 -0.17
C THR A 54 -2.85 -8.71 -0.66
N ARG A 55 -2.31 -8.85 -1.86
CA ARG A 55 -1.50 -7.81 -2.50
C ARG A 55 -2.28 -7.00 -3.53
N GLN A 56 -3.37 -7.55 -4.05
CA GLN A 56 -4.22 -6.94 -5.06
C GLN A 56 -5.68 -7.31 -4.80
N MET A 57 -6.59 -6.40 -5.08
CA MET A 57 -8.02 -6.61 -4.98
C MET A 57 -8.73 -6.06 -6.23
N TRP A 58 -9.77 -6.72 -6.66
CA TRP A 58 -10.66 -6.28 -7.73
C TRP A 58 -12.08 -6.25 -7.21
N VAL A 59 -12.82 -5.23 -7.58
CA VAL A 59 -14.26 -5.07 -7.31
C VAL A 59 -14.93 -4.83 -8.64
N ASP A 60 -15.93 -5.64 -8.96
CA ASP A 60 -16.70 -5.59 -10.23
C ASP A 60 -15.79 -5.52 -11.48
N GLY A 61 -14.69 -6.30 -11.48
CA GLY A 61 -13.72 -6.35 -12.57
C GLY A 61 -12.72 -5.20 -12.61
N ASN A 62 -12.87 -4.20 -11.76
CA ASN A 62 -11.97 -3.05 -11.67
C ASN A 62 -10.96 -3.25 -10.55
N LYS A 63 -9.68 -2.97 -10.83
CA LYS A 63 -8.64 -3.03 -9.81
C LYS A 63 -8.88 -1.95 -8.76
N ALA A 64 -8.98 -2.36 -7.49
CA ALA A 64 -9.03 -1.46 -6.36
C ALA A 64 -7.62 -0.96 -6.00
N GLN A 65 -7.53 0.30 -5.60
CA GLN A 65 -6.29 0.92 -5.18
C GLN A 65 -5.97 0.51 -3.73
N ARG A 66 -4.74 0.15 -3.44
CA ARG A 66 -4.31 0.00 -2.06
C ARG A 66 -4.23 1.37 -1.39
N ALA A 67 -4.76 1.53 -0.19
CA ALA A 67 -4.76 2.79 0.54
C ALA A 67 -3.37 3.43 0.53
N ALA A 68 -3.27 4.64 -0.01
CA ALA A 68 -2.01 5.28 -0.33
C ALA A 68 -2.12 6.81 -0.20
N GLN A 69 -1.00 7.44 0.11
CA GLN A 69 -0.93 8.89 0.31
C GLN A 69 -1.19 9.70 -0.97
N PHE A 70 -0.87 9.13 -2.14
CA PHE A 70 -1.01 9.78 -3.44
C PHE A 70 -1.70 8.86 -4.45
N PRO A 71 -3.02 8.63 -4.32
CA PRO A 71 -3.74 7.69 -5.17
C PRO A 71 -3.74 8.10 -6.66
N ASP A 72 -3.65 9.40 -6.94
CA ASP A 72 -3.65 9.94 -8.32
C ASP A 72 -2.29 9.83 -9.04
N GLY A 73 -1.30 9.18 -8.41
CA GLY A 73 0.02 8.96 -9.00
C GLY A 73 0.96 10.17 -8.94
N VAL A 74 0.55 11.27 -8.32
CA VAL A 74 1.44 12.40 -8.03
C VAL A 74 2.21 12.06 -6.76
N MET A 75 3.50 11.78 -6.91
CA MET A 75 4.36 11.36 -5.82
C MET A 75 5.25 12.50 -5.34
N GLU A 76 5.48 12.55 -4.04
CA GLU A 76 6.45 13.46 -3.44
C GLU A 76 7.89 13.01 -3.68
N ARG A 77 8.83 13.94 -3.50
CA ARG A 77 10.26 13.68 -3.62
C ARG A 77 10.90 13.48 -2.26
N MET A 78 11.76 12.46 -2.15
CA MET A 78 12.57 12.31 -0.95
C MET A 78 13.58 13.46 -0.84
N ILE A 79 14.01 13.74 0.38
CA ILE A 79 15.04 14.77 0.66
C ILE A 79 16.42 14.16 0.48
N ASP A 80 16.64 12.97 1.05
CA ASP A 80 17.94 12.33 1.07
C ASP A 80 17.82 10.80 1.17
N PHE A 81 18.91 10.11 0.81
CA PHE A 81 19.10 8.67 0.97
C PHE A 81 20.49 8.39 1.54
N ASN A 82 20.54 7.70 2.66
CA ASN A 82 21.79 7.23 3.26
C ASN A 82 21.96 5.72 2.99
N PRO A 83 22.87 5.31 2.10
CA PRO A 83 23.08 3.91 1.76
C PRO A 83 23.71 3.08 2.89
N GLU A 84 24.51 3.70 3.77
CA GLU A 84 25.19 3.00 4.88
C GLU A 84 24.19 2.64 5.98
N GLU A 85 23.32 3.58 6.36
CA GLU A 85 22.28 3.37 7.35
C GLU A 85 20.98 2.77 6.75
N GLN A 86 20.90 2.68 5.42
CA GLN A 86 19.72 2.21 4.69
C GLN A 86 18.45 3.00 5.05
N THR A 87 18.58 4.33 5.13
CA THR A 87 17.50 5.22 5.50
C THR A 87 17.15 6.19 4.38
N ILE A 88 15.86 6.56 4.34
CA ILE A 88 15.36 7.60 3.43
C ILE A 88 14.82 8.75 4.29
N THR A 89 15.21 9.96 3.93
CA THR A 89 14.70 11.19 4.55
C THR A 89 13.64 11.81 3.65
N ILE A 90 12.48 12.13 4.23
CA ILE A 90 11.35 12.76 3.55
C ILE A 90 10.89 14.01 4.29
N PRO A 91 10.06 14.89 3.68
CA PRO A 91 9.44 15.99 4.40
C PRO A 91 8.54 15.48 5.54
N ALA A 92 8.71 16.02 6.74
CA ALA A 92 7.91 15.63 7.93
C ALA A 92 6.41 15.88 7.73
N SER A 93 6.05 16.87 6.90
CA SER A 93 4.66 17.17 6.54
C SER A 93 3.93 15.98 5.92
N GLN A 94 4.67 15.01 5.36
CA GLN A 94 4.10 13.79 4.74
C GLN A 94 3.76 12.70 5.76
N ILE A 95 4.15 12.84 7.02
CA ILE A 95 3.94 11.81 8.03
C ILE A 95 2.56 11.93 8.69
N GLY A 96 2.09 13.15 9.00
CA GLY A 96 0.78 13.36 9.62
C GLY A 96 0.57 12.45 10.84
N ASN A 97 -0.45 11.57 10.77
CA ASN A 97 -0.82 10.60 11.80
C ASN A 97 -0.23 9.18 11.59
N LEU A 98 0.69 9.02 10.64
CA LEU A 98 1.29 7.73 10.27
C LEU A 98 2.39 7.16 11.20
N PRO A 99 3.01 7.90 12.15
CA PRO A 99 4.13 7.39 12.95
C PRO A 99 3.84 6.06 13.66
N ASN A 100 2.56 5.77 13.91
CA ASN A 100 2.11 4.54 14.58
C ASN A 100 1.49 3.51 13.63
N ALA A 101 1.54 3.74 12.33
CA ALA A 101 0.98 2.82 11.34
C ALA A 101 1.80 1.52 11.28
N ARG A 102 1.19 0.42 11.75
CA ARG A 102 1.90 -0.86 11.98
C ARG A 102 2.33 -1.62 10.72
N GLN A 103 1.68 -1.35 9.60
CA GLN A 103 1.88 -2.08 8.35
C GLN A 103 2.28 -1.15 7.21
N LEU A 104 2.73 0.06 7.56
CA LEU A 104 3.13 1.06 6.60
C LEU A 104 4.21 0.51 5.67
N GLU A 105 4.01 0.70 4.40
CA GLU A 105 4.98 0.43 3.35
C GLU A 105 5.34 1.72 2.64
N MET A 106 6.54 1.79 2.13
CA MET A 106 7.02 2.88 1.29
C MET A 106 7.34 2.34 -0.10
N ILE A 107 6.69 2.89 -1.09
CA ILE A 107 7.03 2.67 -2.49
C ILE A 107 8.12 3.67 -2.85
N VAL A 108 9.26 3.18 -3.29
CA VAL A 108 10.43 3.99 -3.68
C VAL A 108 10.64 3.84 -5.17
N HIS A 109 10.56 4.94 -5.91
CA HIS A 109 10.88 4.97 -7.33
C HIS A 109 12.37 5.20 -7.50
N GLN A 110 13.03 4.21 -8.04
CA GLN A 110 14.42 4.26 -8.42
C GLN A 110 14.56 4.50 -9.93
N ARG A 111 15.76 4.54 -10.45
CA ARG A 111 15.98 4.88 -11.87
C ARG A 111 15.25 3.92 -12.84
N TRP A 112 15.24 2.62 -12.57
CA TRP A 112 14.64 1.58 -13.42
C TRP A 112 13.90 0.49 -12.64
N ALA A 113 13.72 0.68 -11.33
CA ALA A 113 13.01 -0.24 -10.47
C ALA A 113 12.08 0.52 -9.52
N ILE A 114 11.18 -0.25 -8.91
CA ILE A 114 10.32 0.20 -7.83
C ILE A 114 10.53 -0.78 -6.67
N ALA A 115 10.96 -0.26 -5.53
CA ALA A 115 11.00 -1.01 -4.29
C ALA A 115 9.72 -0.76 -3.48
N ILE A 116 9.23 -1.78 -2.81
CA ILE A 116 8.15 -1.69 -1.82
C ILE A 116 8.70 -2.24 -0.52
N LEU A 117 9.01 -1.36 0.42
CA LEU A 117 9.70 -1.68 1.65
C LEU A 117 8.80 -1.45 2.86
N ARG A 118 8.78 -2.39 3.80
CA ARG A 118 8.04 -2.23 5.06
C ARG A 118 8.76 -1.25 5.98
N VAL A 119 8.03 -0.24 6.43
CA VAL A 119 8.56 0.77 7.36
C VAL A 119 8.67 0.16 8.76
N LYS A 120 9.87 0.22 9.33
CA LYS A 120 10.19 -0.24 10.69
C LYS A 120 10.00 0.86 11.72
N SER A 121 10.46 2.07 11.39
CA SER A 121 10.34 3.23 12.27
C SER A 121 10.43 4.54 11.50
N ILE A 122 9.83 5.56 12.07
CA ILE A 122 9.85 6.94 11.59
C ILE A 122 10.38 7.81 12.72
N ASP A 123 11.42 8.58 12.44
CA ASP A 123 12.03 9.52 13.39
C ASP A 123 11.87 10.95 12.84
N VAL A 124 10.93 11.70 13.41
CA VAL A 124 10.64 13.09 12.98
C VAL A 124 11.58 14.06 13.69
N ARG A 125 12.31 14.86 12.92
CA ARG A 125 13.28 15.87 13.38
C ARG A 125 13.04 17.19 12.66
N GLY A 126 12.28 18.07 13.29
CA GLY A 126 11.89 19.35 12.70
C GLY A 126 11.06 19.14 11.43
N GLU A 127 11.53 19.66 10.30
CA GLU A 127 10.83 19.55 9.01
C GLU A 127 11.14 18.26 8.24
N GLN A 128 11.91 17.37 8.81
CA GLN A 128 12.33 16.12 8.19
C GLN A 128 11.90 14.91 8.98
N ALA A 129 11.68 13.79 8.29
CA ALA A 129 11.41 12.50 8.88
C ALA A 129 12.36 11.46 8.26
N VAL A 130 13.08 10.74 9.12
CA VAL A 130 13.98 9.65 8.74
C VAL A 130 13.25 8.34 8.83
N ILE A 131 13.14 7.65 7.71
CA ILE A 131 12.45 6.37 7.57
C ILE A 131 13.46 5.24 7.62
N ARG A 132 13.22 4.24 8.49
CA ARG A 132 13.97 2.98 8.56
C ARG A 132 13.06 1.83 8.14
N PHE A 133 13.65 0.84 7.52
CA PHE A 133 12.93 -0.31 6.97
C PHE A 133 13.26 -1.60 7.73
N HIS A 134 12.44 -2.62 7.52
CA HIS A 134 12.72 -3.95 8.05
C HIS A 134 13.83 -4.64 7.25
N GLU A 135 14.65 -5.40 7.95
CA GLU A 135 15.60 -6.33 7.35
C GLU A 135 14.96 -7.72 7.17
N PRO A 136 15.43 -8.52 6.22
CA PRO A 136 16.57 -8.28 5.32
C PRO A 136 16.23 -7.48 4.05
N GLU A 137 14.98 -7.06 3.86
CA GLU A 137 14.51 -6.47 2.60
C GLU A 137 15.23 -5.17 2.25
N SER A 138 15.48 -4.29 3.23
CA SER A 138 16.21 -3.04 2.98
C SER A 138 17.67 -3.32 2.62
N HIS A 139 18.29 -4.29 3.27
CA HIS A 139 19.67 -4.68 2.95
C HIS A 139 19.77 -5.26 1.54
N LEU A 140 18.85 -6.15 1.17
CA LEU A 140 18.83 -6.74 -0.17
C LEU A 140 18.61 -5.68 -1.25
N GLU A 141 17.73 -4.71 -1.00
CA GLU A 141 17.42 -3.65 -1.95
C GLU A 141 18.54 -2.62 -2.08
N PHE A 142 19.08 -2.13 -0.96
CA PHE A 142 20.02 -1.02 -0.96
C PHE A 142 21.50 -1.45 -1.03
N ALA A 143 21.85 -2.67 -0.68
CA ALA A 143 23.19 -3.21 -0.91
C ALA A 143 23.43 -3.56 -2.38
N HIS A 144 22.39 -3.67 -3.18
CA HIS A 144 22.52 -3.88 -4.61
C HIS A 144 23.15 -2.63 -5.26
N PRO A 145 24.21 -2.76 -6.07
CA PRO A 145 24.91 -1.60 -6.63
C PRO A 145 24.01 -0.78 -7.56
N TRP A 146 22.86 -1.31 -7.92
CA TRP A 146 21.96 -0.69 -8.86
C TRP A 146 20.60 -1.43 -8.96
N PRO A 147 19.47 -0.73 -9.05
CA PRO A 147 19.32 0.72 -8.93
C PRO A 147 19.19 1.13 -7.45
N GLN A 148 19.74 2.26 -7.11
CA GLN A 148 19.52 2.92 -5.82
C GLN A 148 18.64 4.16 -6.00
N PRO A 149 18.05 4.71 -4.91
CA PRO A 149 17.43 6.01 -4.94
C PRO A 149 18.39 7.08 -5.48
N VAL A 150 17.88 7.96 -6.32
CA VAL A 150 18.68 9.05 -6.92
C VAL A 150 18.48 10.31 -6.11
N ILE A 151 19.57 10.93 -5.68
CA ILE A 151 19.59 12.25 -5.04
C ILE A 151 20.36 13.21 -5.95
N GLY A 152 19.82 14.41 -6.19
CA GLY A 152 20.47 15.42 -7.04
C GLY A 152 20.49 15.09 -8.53
N GLY A 153 19.64 14.20 -9.01
CA GLY A 153 19.58 13.87 -10.43
C GLY A 153 18.99 15.00 -11.30
N GLU A 154 19.20 14.95 -12.63
CA GLU A 154 18.65 15.92 -13.58
C GLU A 154 17.12 16.09 -13.49
N LYS A 155 16.41 15.02 -13.11
CA LYS A 155 14.96 15.01 -12.91
C LYS A 155 14.55 15.20 -11.45
N GLY A 156 15.47 15.63 -10.58
CA GLY A 156 15.33 15.75 -9.15
C GLY A 156 15.55 14.42 -8.42
N ASN A 157 15.25 14.43 -7.12
CA ASN A 157 15.37 13.26 -6.26
C ASN A 157 14.33 12.20 -6.61
N SER A 158 14.61 10.95 -6.29
CA SER A 158 13.65 9.85 -6.38
C SER A 158 12.34 10.19 -5.69
N SER A 159 11.24 9.79 -6.30
CA SER A 159 9.92 9.96 -5.70
C SER A 159 9.53 8.76 -4.84
N PHE A 160 8.60 9.00 -3.94
CA PHE A 160 8.08 7.99 -3.03
C PHE A 160 6.58 8.13 -2.83
N CYS A 161 5.98 7.07 -2.30
CA CYS A 161 4.61 7.05 -1.82
C CYS A 161 4.53 6.20 -0.56
N LEU A 162 3.84 6.69 0.47
CA LEU A 162 3.50 5.89 1.64
C LEU A 162 2.16 5.19 1.40
N THR A 163 2.10 3.90 1.74
CA THR A 163 0.94 3.04 1.44
C THR A 163 0.75 1.99 2.52
N ASN A 164 -0.36 1.25 2.44
CA ASN A 164 -0.68 0.13 3.31
C ASN A 164 -0.83 0.52 4.79
N ALA A 165 -1.55 1.59 5.04
CA ALA A 165 -2.00 1.98 6.37
C ALA A 165 -3.50 2.29 6.33
N LEU A 166 -4.22 1.94 7.40
CA LEU A 166 -5.67 2.21 7.49
C LEU A 166 -5.95 3.71 7.53
N GLU A 167 -5.02 4.47 8.08
CA GLU A 167 -5.06 5.93 8.18
C GLU A 167 -5.04 6.64 6.82
N LEU A 168 -4.66 5.91 5.77
CA LEU A 168 -4.62 6.38 4.37
C LEU A 168 -5.86 5.96 3.57
N LEU A 169 -6.83 5.30 4.19
CA LEU A 169 -8.06 4.88 3.52
C LEU A 169 -9.05 6.05 3.47
N ASP A 170 -8.90 6.94 2.51
CA ASP A 170 -9.65 8.20 2.44
C ASP A 170 -10.30 8.49 1.07
N GLN A 171 -9.97 7.70 0.03
CA GLN A 171 -10.52 7.87 -1.32
C GLN A 171 -11.39 6.70 -1.76
N PRO A 172 -12.49 6.94 -2.51
CA PRO A 172 -13.28 5.87 -3.11
C PRO A 172 -12.44 4.96 -4.03
N GLY A 173 -12.64 3.66 -3.89
CA GLY A 173 -11.89 2.64 -4.62
C GLY A 173 -10.64 2.15 -3.90
N GLU A 174 -10.35 2.70 -2.74
CA GLU A 174 -9.22 2.24 -1.91
C GLU A 174 -9.59 1.11 -0.98
N TRP A 175 -8.58 0.28 -0.67
CA TRP A 175 -8.69 -0.83 0.28
C TRP A 175 -7.44 -0.98 1.14
N PHE A 176 -7.65 -1.56 2.33
CA PHE A 176 -6.60 -1.93 3.27
C PHE A 176 -6.92 -3.28 3.90
N GLN A 177 -5.91 -4.12 4.12
CA GLN A 177 -6.04 -5.34 4.92
C GLN A 177 -5.19 -5.24 6.17
N GLU A 178 -5.81 -5.38 7.33
CA GLU A 178 -5.10 -5.56 8.59
C GLU A 178 -4.69 -7.03 8.73
N TYR A 179 -3.42 -7.33 8.57
CA TYR A 179 -2.92 -8.71 8.52
C TYR A 179 -3.18 -9.52 9.80
N PRO A 180 -2.94 -8.99 11.03
CA PRO A 180 -3.15 -9.77 12.25
C PRO A 180 -4.59 -10.23 12.45
N SER A 181 -5.55 -9.39 12.13
CA SER A 181 -6.98 -9.69 12.26
C SER A 181 -7.59 -10.32 11.01
N GLY A 182 -6.92 -10.21 9.87
CA GLY A 182 -7.45 -10.57 8.57
C GLY A 182 -8.65 -9.74 8.14
N THR A 183 -8.81 -8.53 8.68
CA THR A 183 -9.92 -7.66 8.30
C THR A 183 -9.54 -6.86 7.07
N ILE A 184 -10.39 -6.90 6.05
CA ILE A 184 -10.28 -6.07 4.86
C ILE A 184 -11.25 -4.90 5.01
N TYR A 185 -10.78 -3.70 4.76
CA TYR A 185 -11.53 -2.46 4.69
C TYR A 185 -11.53 -1.99 3.25
N TYR A 186 -12.69 -1.57 2.76
CA TYR A 186 -12.84 -1.06 1.42
C TYR A 186 -13.73 0.18 1.41
N TYR A 187 -13.29 1.23 0.74
CA TYR A 187 -14.11 2.41 0.47
C TYR A 187 -14.67 2.31 -0.97
N PRO A 188 -15.95 1.94 -1.14
CA PRO A 188 -16.49 1.71 -2.47
C PRO A 188 -16.55 2.98 -3.31
N ARG A 189 -16.49 2.82 -4.63
CA ARG A 189 -16.82 3.85 -5.60
C ARG A 189 -18.34 4.08 -5.60
N SER A 190 -18.78 5.20 -6.15
CA SER A 190 -20.20 5.57 -6.16
C SER A 190 -21.11 4.55 -6.85
N GLU A 191 -20.60 3.85 -7.85
CA GLU A 191 -21.30 2.82 -8.61
C GLU A 191 -21.33 1.43 -7.94
N GLU A 192 -20.59 1.26 -6.87
CA GLU A 192 -20.42 -0.03 -6.16
C GLU A 192 -21.17 -0.09 -4.82
N ASP A 193 -21.84 1.01 -4.38
CA ASP A 193 -22.49 1.14 -3.05
C ASP A 193 -23.98 0.73 -3.05
#